data_a4b476ccd7a79511ca1f3bc35122a89b
#
_entry.id   a4b476ccd7a79511ca1f3bc35122a89b
#
_cell.length_a   1.000
_cell.length_b   1.000
_cell.length_c   1.000
_cell.angle_alpha   90.00
_cell.angle_beta   90.00
_cell.angle_gamma   90.00
#
_symmetry.space_group_name_H-M   'P 1'
#
loop_
_entity.id
_entity.type
_entity.pdbx_description
1 polymer ?
#
loop_
_entity_poly.entity_id
_entity_poly.type
_entity_poly.pdbx_seq_one_letter_code
_entity_poly.pdbx_strand_id
1 'polypeptide(L)'
;MTSFAPAARRALLAGACAFAALLAWPGRAQAAAPIEHFTLPSGAQVWFAASPSIPMLDVQIDFDAGSRRDPAAKAGLADATALMLTKGVRAEGRQLALDENRLGEAWADLGARFAASASSDRLSIRLRSLTDEALLPRAVALAAREIAEPAFAPAVWARERERMSAAIAESLTRPGPVAQRAFGAAVYGGHPYGRDATPQSLAAITVADMKALHQQALAACRAKVSLVGSITREQAGDIAARLLARLPQSGKNGKNGKNGKNGECAPLPAVPEVPPLKKAEQIDIPFQSAQTHVLIGQPGHKRSDPDYFALLVGNHVLGGDDVASRLIYEIREKRGLSYGAYSHFQPALHAGAFSIGLQTRPNQAAQAVQVARQVLQAFVRQGPTEAQLKAAKDNLIGGFALRMDSNASLLAQVSNIAWNGLPGDYLDTWTRQVEQVSASDVKAAFARVLQPERMVTVIVGPKTKAADTADAARAAPAH
;
A
#
# COMPACT_ATOMS: atom_id res chain seq x y z
N MET A 1 59.90 21.06 -46.60
CA MET A 1 60.13 20.39 -45.28
C MET A 1 60.07 21.48 -44.23
N THR A 2 58.90 21.69 -43.62
CA THR A 2 58.73 22.71 -42.54
C THR A 2 58.35 21.97 -41.28
N SER A 3 59.27 22.06 -40.32
CA SER A 3 59.21 21.51 -38.94
C SER A 3 58.13 22.22 -38.16
N PHE A 4 57.09 21.52 -37.73
CA PHE A 4 56.13 22.04 -36.75
C PHE A 4 56.71 22.02 -35.33
N ALA A 5 56.65 23.14 -34.65
CA ALA A 5 57.25 23.43 -33.36
C ALA A 5 56.61 22.58 -32.20
N PRO A 6 57.41 22.21 -31.18
CA PRO A 6 56.98 21.39 -30.04
C PRO A 6 56.00 22.06 -29.08
N ALA A 7 55.68 23.32 -29.22
CA ALA A 7 54.77 24.10 -28.36
C ALA A 7 53.28 23.68 -28.59
N ALA A 8 52.88 23.31 -29.80
CA ALA A 8 51.49 22.92 -30.11
C ALA A 8 51.10 21.56 -29.53
N ARG A 9 52.02 20.62 -29.34
CA ARG A 9 51.77 19.33 -28.71
C ARG A 9 51.53 19.42 -27.20
N ARG A 10 52.16 20.39 -26.52
CA ARG A 10 51.97 20.63 -25.07
C ARG A 10 50.62 21.27 -24.77
N ALA A 11 50.10 22.13 -25.62
CA ALA A 11 48.81 22.79 -25.47
C ALA A 11 47.64 21.76 -25.68
N LEU A 12 47.77 20.82 -26.63
CA LEU A 12 46.79 19.75 -26.87
C LEU A 12 46.74 18.74 -25.73
N LEU A 13 47.84 18.36 -25.13
CA LEU A 13 47.90 17.45 -23.99
C LEU A 13 47.36 18.12 -22.70
N ALA A 14 47.59 19.40 -22.48
CA ALA A 14 47.04 20.15 -21.35
C ALA A 14 45.51 20.34 -21.47
N GLY A 15 44.98 20.54 -22.68
CA GLY A 15 43.54 20.63 -22.96
C GLY A 15 42.81 19.26 -22.74
N ALA A 16 43.44 18.17 -23.15
CA ALA A 16 42.86 16.83 -22.97
C ALA A 16 42.83 16.39 -21.49
N CYS A 17 43.83 16.75 -20.69
CA CYS A 17 43.85 16.48 -19.24
C CYS A 17 42.80 17.35 -18.47
N ALA A 18 42.59 18.61 -18.87
CA ALA A 18 41.57 19.44 -18.26
C ALA A 18 40.13 19.00 -18.58
N PHE A 19 39.90 18.46 -19.79
CA PHE A 19 38.60 17.91 -20.19
C PHE A 19 38.31 16.56 -19.51
N ALA A 20 39.31 15.71 -19.28
CA ALA A 20 39.18 14.45 -18.53
C ALA A 20 38.94 14.70 -17.03
N ALA A 21 39.46 15.79 -16.44
CA ALA A 21 39.21 16.15 -15.04
C ALA A 21 37.77 16.66 -14.81
N LEU A 22 37.11 17.26 -15.82
CA LEU A 22 35.72 17.71 -15.75
C LEU A 22 34.72 16.54 -15.87
N LEU A 23 35.12 15.39 -16.45
CA LEU A 23 34.30 14.19 -16.55
C LEU A 23 34.43 13.27 -15.31
N ALA A 24 35.38 13.53 -14.42
CA ALA A 24 35.64 12.76 -13.21
C ALA A 24 35.01 13.35 -11.94
N TRP A 25 34.01 14.27 -12.07
CA TRP A 25 33.20 14.60 -10.92
C TRP A 25 32.31 13.37 -10.63
N PRO A 26 32.56 12.65 -9.52
CA PRO A 26 31.63 11.64 -9.11
C PRO A 26 30.32 12.36 -8.88
N GLY A 27 29.33 12.12 -9.75
CA GLY A 27 27.97 12.50 -9.45
C GLY A 27 27.70 11.93 -8.05
N ARG A 28 27.68 12.80 -7.03
CA ARG A 28 27.18 12.40 -5.73
C ARG A 28 25.79 11.90 -5.99
N ALA A 29 25.62 10.58 -5.98
CA ALA A 29 24.31 9.99 -5.80
C ALA A 29 23.71 10.76 -4.62
N GLN A 30 22.68 11.55 -4.88
CA GLN A 30 22.03 12.35 -3.86
C GLN A 30 21.46 11.35 -2.89
N ALA A 31 22.13 11.17 -1.74
CA ALA A 31 21.62 10.34 -0.67
C ALA A 31 20.20 10.81 -0.38
N ALA A 32 19.27 9.87 -0.23
CA ALA A 32 17.90 10.22 0.16
C ALA A 32 17.99 11.15 1.38
N ALA A 33 17.15 12.22 1.39
CA ALA A 33 17.15 13.13 2.52
C ALA A 33 16.93 12.31 3.82
N PRO A 34 17.73 12.53 4.87
CA PRO A 34 17.62 11.76 6.11
C PRO A 34 16.22 11.90 6.67
N ILE A 35 15.63 10.78 7.09
CA ILE A 35 14.32 10.77 7.74
C ILE A 35 14.54 11.06 9.23
N GLU A 36 14.08 12.22 9.66
CA GLU A 36 14.11 12.63 11.05
C GLU A 36 12.85 12.14 11.77
N HIS A 37 13.01 11.57 12.96
CA HIS A 37 11.92 11.12 13.83
C HIS A 37 11.94 11.83 15.17
N PHE A 38 10.78 12.35 15.61
CA PHE A 38 10.61 12.98 16.91
C PHE A 38 9.16 12.86 17.40
N THR A 39 8.95 13.09 18.69
CA THR A 39 7.63 12.98 19.34
C THR A 39 7.19 14.37 19.80
N LEU A 40 5.94 14.74 19.50
CA LEU A 40 5.32 15.97 19.99
C LEU A 40 4.89 15.85 21.46
N PRO A 41 4.71 16.97 22.18
CA PRO A 41 4.14 16.96 23.54
C PRO A 41 2.78 16.25 23.66
N SER A 42 2.01 16.20 22.57
CA SER A 42 0.74 15.47 22.48
C SER A 42 0.91 13.95 22.46
N GLY A 43 2.13 13.42 22.32
CA GLY A 43 2.42 12.00 22.11
C GLY A 43 2.41 11.59 20.63
N ALA A 44 2.00 12.46 19.71
CA ALA A 44 2.06 12.19 18.29
C ALA A 44 3.51 11.97 17.82
N GLN A 45 3.71 10.98 16.99
CA GLN A 45 5.02 10.68 16.42
C GLN A 45 5.13 11.32 15.03
N VAL A 46 6.26 11.97 14.76
CA VAL A 46 6.50 12.71 13.52
C VAL A 46 7.71 12.15 12.80
N TRP A 47 7.58 11.89 11.51
CA TRP A 47 8.65 11.55 10.58
C TRP A 47 8.73 12.64 9.52
N PHE A 48 9.91 13.19 9.33
CA PHE A 48 10.13 14.29 8.41
C PHE A 48 11.30 13.98 7.47
N ALA A 49 11.11 14.26 6.18
CA ALA A 49 12.18 14.27 5.18
C ALA A 49 12.16 15.59 4.41
N ALA A 50 13.25 16.35 4.47
CA ALA A 50 13.38 17.59 3.73
C ALA A 50 13.48 17.30 2.22
N SER A 51 12.71 18.03 1.40
CA SER A 51 12.74 17.96 -0.06
C SER A 51 12.62 19.37 -0.64
N PRO A 52 13.75 20.08 -0.77
CA PRO A 52 13.75 21.51 -1.15
C PRO A 52 13.62 21.76 -2.65
N SER A 53 13.54 20.72 -3.49
CA SER A 53 13.55 20.84 -4.96
C SER A 53 12.35 21.58 -5.53
N ILE A 54 11.20 21.52 -4.87
CA ILE A 54 9.98 22.24 -5.24
C ILE A 54 9.31 22.84 -4.00
N PRO A 55 8.70 24.04 -4.10
CA PRO A 55 8.09 24.72 -2.96
C PRO A 55 6.74 24.10 -2.59
N MET A 56 6.75 22.84 -2.22
CA MET A 56 5.57 22.05 -1.85
C MET A 56 5.78 21.27 -0.57
N LEU A 57 4.69 21.02 0.13
CA LEU A 57 4.60 20.16 1.30
C LEU A 57 3.55 19.07 1.07
N ASP A 58 3.94 17.83 1.29
CA ASP A 58 3.06 16.68 1.39
C ASP A 58 3.05 16.17 2.83
N VAL A 59 1.86 15.98 3.39
CA VAL A 59 1.64 15.45 4.73
C VAL A 59 0.74 14.22 4.66
N GLN A 60 1.05 13.19 5.43
CA GLN A 60 0.14 12.09 5.72
C GLN A 60 0.05 11.88 7.23
N ILE A 61 -1.18 11.76 7.72
CA ILE A 61 -1.47 11.43 9.12
C ILE A 61 -2.19 10.08 9.14
N ASP A 62 -1.60 9.12 9.82
CA ASP A 62 -2.13 7.76 9.92
C ASP A 62 -2.62 7.49 11.35
N PHE A 63 -3.81 6.89 11.45
CA PHE A 63 -4.42 6.42 12.68
C PHE A 63 -4.73 4.94 12.58
N ASP A 64 -4.60 4.20 13.68
CA ASP A 64 -5.01 2.80 13.79
C ASP A 64 -6.55 2.71 13.86
N ALA A 65 -7.18 2.99 12.73
CA ALA A 65 -8.63 3.09 12.52
C ALA A 65 -9.05 2.47 11.17
N GLY A 66 -8.33 1.46 10.70
CA GLY A 66 -8.66 0.76 9.48
C GLY A 66 -9.82 -0.23 9.63
N SER A 67 -10.27 -0.79 8.51
CA SER A 67 -11.45 -1.66 8.44
C SER A 67 -11.36 -2.93 9.28
N ARG A 68 -10.14 -3.37 9.67
CA ARG A 68 -10.00 -4.48 10.61
C ARG A 68 -10.60 -4.21 11.99
N ARG A 69 -10.89 -2.95 12.31
CA ARG A 69 -11.54 -2.51 13.55
C ARG A 69 -13.05 -2.35 13.40
N ASP A 70 -13.58 -2.49 12.21
CA ASP A 70 -15.01 -2.41 11.99
C ASP A 70 -15.75 -3.56 12.71
N PRO A 71 -16.86 -3.29 13.40
CA PRO A 71 -17.75 -4.35 13.84
C PRO A 71 -18.21 -5.19 12.64
N ALA A 72 -18.30 -6.50 12.77
CA ALA A 72 -18.65 -7.39 11.67
C ALA A 72 -19.94 -7.00 10.94
N ALA A 73 -20.97 -6.57 11.70
CA ALA A 73 -22.24 -6.10 11.15
C ALA A 73 -22.16 -4.73 10.46
N LYS A 74 -21.05 -4.00 10.60
CA LYS A 74 -20.84 -2.64 10.08
C LYS A 74 -19.54 -2.55 9.28
N ALA A 75 -19.20 -3.61 8.55
CA ALA A 75 -18.06 -3.60 7.63
C ALA A 75 -18.21 -2.44 6.63
N GLY A 76 -17.15 -1.64 6.45
CA GLY A 76 -17.15 -0.39 5.70
C GLY A 76 -17.26 0.87 6.57
N LEU A 77 -17.30 0.75 7.91
CA LEU A 77 -17.39 1.90 8.81
C LEU A 77 -16.15 2.80 8.71
N ALA A 78 -14.95 2.23 8.62
CA ALA A 78 -13.72 3.00 8.45
C ALA A 78 -13.73 3.79 7.12
N ASP A 79 -14.14 3.14 6.02
CA ASP A 79 -14.26 3.78 4.70
C ASP A 79 -15.32 4.89 4.70
N ALA A 80 -16.51 4.62 5.29
CA ALA A 80 -17.58 5.60 5.43
C ALA A 80 -17.11 6.79 6.26
N THR A 81 -16.39 6.56 7.36
CA THR A 81 -15.85 7.63 8.21
C THR A 81 -14.82 8.46 7.46
N ALA A 82 -13.87 7.83 6.78
CA ALA A 82 -12.86 8.52 5.97
C ALA A 82 -13.51 9.37 4.85
N LEU A 83 -14.48 8.81 4.13
CA LEU A 83 -15.23 9.53 3.11
C LEU A 83 -15.95 10.76 3.71
N MET A 84 -16.64 10.59 4.83
CA MET A 84 -17.42 11.65 5.44
C MET A 84 -16.60 12.74 6.11
N LEU A 85 -15.30 12.50 6.40
CA LEU A 85 -14.36 13.57 6.78
C LEU A 85 -14.28 14.67 5.71
N THR A 86 -14.36 14.31 4.42
CA THR A 86 -14.22 15.25 3.29
C THR A 86 -15.54 15.87 2.82
N LYS A 87 -16.64 15.68 3.57
CA LYS A 87 -17.99 16.07 3.15
C LYS A 87 -18.55 17.28 3.91
N GLY A 88 -17.66 18.14 4.36
CA GLY A 88 -18.00 19.39 5.03
C GLY A 88 -17.59 19.42 6.49
N VAL A 89 -17.57 20.61 7.06
CA VAL A 89 -17.21 20.90 8.45
C VAL A 89 -18.33 21.64 9.15
N ARG A 90 -18.51 21.34 10.44
CA ARG A 90 -19.51 22.03 11.28
C ARG A 90 -19.08 23.46 11.63
N ALA A 91 -20.02 24.29 12.03
CA ALA A 91 -19.73 25.57 12.65
C ALA A 91 -19.05 25.36 14.03
N GLU A 92 -18.06 26.20 14.34
CA GLU A 92 -17.44 26.24 15.66
C GLU A 92 -17.00 27.66 16.02
N GLY A 93 -17.46 28.16 17.17
CA GLY A 93 -17.21 29.52 17.60
C GLY A 93 -17.74 30.55 16.57
N ARG A 94 -16.85 31.37 16.02
CA ARG A 94 -17.16 32.33 14.94
C ARG A 94 -16.97 31.76 13.53
N GLN A 95 -16.49 30.55 13.40
CA GLN A 95 -16.27 29.90 12.10
C GLN A 95 -17.59 29.29 11.61
N LEU A 96 -18.02 29.67 10.42
CA LEU A 96 -19.25 29.16 9.81
C LEU A 96 -19.04 27.70 9.34
N ALA A 97 -20.13 26.94 9.31
CA ALA A 97 -20.12 25.63 8.66
C ALA A 97 -19.77 25.76 7.17
N LEU A 98 -19.02 24.81 6.64
CA LEU A 98 -18.79 24.66 5.20
C LEU A 98 -19.43 23.33 4.77
N ASP A 99 -20.29 23.39 3.79
CA ASP A 99 -20.75 22.19 3.09
C ASP A 99 -19.67 21.68 2.12
N GLU A 100 -19.94 20.56 1.42
CA GLU A 100 -19.02 19.93 0.48
C GLU A 100 -18.53 20.88 -0.62
N ASN A 101 -19.43 21.72 -1.17
CA ASN A 101 -19.10 22.64 -2.27
C ASN A 101 -18.21 23.78 -1.79
N ARG A 102 -18.59 24.45 -0.71
CA ARG A 102 -17.80 25.53 -0.10
C ARG A 102 -16.45 25.05 0.41
N LEU A 103 -16.38 23.80 0.89
CA LEU A 103 -15.13 23.19 1.29
C LEU A 103 -14.24 22.95 0.06
N GLY A 104 -14.80 22.45 -1.04
CA GLY A 104 -14.11 22.30 -2.32
C GLY A 104 -13.57 23.61 -2.87
N GLU A 105 -14.38 24.68 -2.85
CA GLU A 105 -13.96 26.03 -3.24
C GLU A 105 -12.80 26.54 -2.36
N ALA A 106 -12.91 26.38 -1.03
CA ALA A 106 -11.86 26.79 -0.11
C ALA A 106 -10.52 26.08 -0.35
N TRP A 107 -10.53 24.80 -0.71
CA TRP A 107 -9.33 24.06 -1.11
C TRP A 107 -8.77 24.52 -2.45
N ALA A 108 -9.65 24.81 -3.42
CA ALA A 108 -9.24 25.32 -4.73
C ALA A 108 -8.58 26.70 -4.60
N ASP A 109 -9.13 27.61 -3.79
CA ASP A 109 -8.57 28.95 -3.53
C ASP A 109 -7.19 28.90 -2.86
N LEU A 110 -6.89 27.83 -2.14
CA LEU A 110 -5.59 27.60 -1.50
C LEU A 110 -4.59 26.89 -2.41
N GLY A 111 -5.00 26.44 -3.60
CA GLY A 111 -4.16 25.59 -4.46
C GLY A 111 -3.71 24.30 -3.75
N ALA A 112 -4.49 23.85 -2.78
CA ALA A 112 -4.16 22.72 -1.91
C ALA A 112 -5.13 21.54 -2.12
N ARG A 113 -4.75 20.36 -1.65
CA ARG A 113 -5.59 19.16 -1.72
C ARG A 113 -5.63 18.47 -0.37
N PHE A 114 -6.83 18.12 0.04
CA PHE A 114 -7.09 17.30 1.21
C PHE A 114 -7.80 16.01 0.80
N ALA A 115 -7.45 14.90 1.40
CA ALA A 115 -8.08 13.61 1.16
C ALA A 115 -8.03 12.75 2.42
N ALA A 116 -9.01 11.88 2.58
CA ALA A 116 -9.02 10.85 3.59
C ALA A 116 -9.41 9.50 2.97
N SER A 117 -8.79 8.43 3.45
CA SER A 117 -9.04 7.07 2.98
C SER A 117 -8.83 6.08 4.11
N ALA A 118 -9.45 4.91 4.02
CA ALA A 118 -9.16 3.81 4.92
C ALA A 118 -8.53 2.64 4.14
N SER A 119 -7.78 1.83 4.87
CA SER A 119 -7.29 0.51 4.43
C SER A 119 -7.63 -0.50 5.52
N SER A 120 -7.19 -1.74 5.36
CA SER A 120 -7.38 -2.74 6.41
C SER A 120 -6.81 -2.30 7.77
N ASP A 121 -5.64 -1.65 7.79
CA ASP A 121 -4.94 -1.34 9.03
C ASP A 121 -5.13 0.09 9.52
N ARG A 122 -5.30 1.05 8.63
CA ARG A 122 -5.24 2.47 9.00
C ARG A 122 -6.26 3.33 8.27
N LEU A 123 -6.67 4.41 8.93
CA LEU A 123 -7.29 5.57 8.32
C LEU A 123 -6.19 6.60 8.10
N SER A 124 -6.05 7.05 6.87
CA SER A 124 -5.02 7.97 6.43
C SER A 124 -5.63 9.28 5.96
N ILE A 125 -5.08 10.38 6.41
CA ILE A 125 -5.43 11.75 5.99
C ILE A 125 -4.23 12.34 5.28
N ARG A 126 -4.45 12.96 4.12
CA ARG A 126 -3.40 13.55 3.29
C ARG A 126 -3.68 15.01 3.04
N LEU A 127 -2.65 15.83 3.15
CA LEU A 127 -2.64 17.24 2.77
C LEU A 127 -1.48 17.46 1.80
N ARG A 128 -1.74 18.10 0.67
CA ARG A 128 -0.72 18.65 -0.23
C ARG A 128 -0.97 20.13 -0.39
N SER A 129 0.07 20.94 -0.20
CA SER A 129 0.01 22.41 -0.29
C SER A 129 1.31 22.98 -0.85
N LEU A 130 1.23 24.18 -1.39
CA LEU A 130 2.39 25.02 -1.59
C LEU A 130 2.99 25.42 -0.23
N THR A 131 4.30 25.72 -0.18
CA THR A 131 4.97 26.26 1.01
C THR A 131 4.97 27.80 1.05
N ASP A 132 4.05 28.42 0.30
CA ASP A 132 3.81 29.86 0.28
C ASP A 132 3.41 30.37 1.68
N GLU A 133 4.00 31.48 2.12
CA GLU A 133 3.84 32.03 3.47
C GLU A 133 2.39 32.48 3.78
N ALA A 134 1.60 32.87 2.76
CA ALA A 134 0.22 33.27 2.93
C ALA A 134 -0.75 32.08 2.83
N LEU A 135 -0.44 31.09 1.99
CA LEU A 135 -1.35 29.97 1.70
C LEU A 135 -1.18 28.80 2.67
N LEU A 136 0.06 28.40 3.00
CA LEU A 136 0.32 27.23 3.84
C LEU A 136 -0.34 27.32 5.23
N PRO A 137 -0.25 28.45 5.98
CA PRO A 137 -0.90 28.54 7.28
C PRO A 137 -2.43 28.39 7.20
N ARG A 138 -3.04 28.86 6.12
CA ARG A 138 -4.48 28.75 5.85
C ARG A 138 -4.89 27.32 5.49
N ALA A 139 -4.08 26.64 4.65
CA ALA A 139 -4.28 25.25 4.29
C ALA A 139 -4.19 24.34 5.53
N VAL A 140 -3.18 24.55 6.39
CA VAL A 140 -3.02 23.82 7.66
C VAL A 140 -4.19 24.07 8.60
N ALA A 141 -4.68 25.32 8.71
CA ALA A 141 -5.83 25.66 9.56
C ALA A 141 -7.12 24.99 9.06
N LEU A 142 -7.36 24.98 7.74
CA LEU A 142 -8.52 24.32 7.14
C LEU A 142 -8.45 22.80 7.33
N ALA A 143 -7.27 22.19 7.10
CA ALA A 143 -7.06 20.78 7.33
C ALA A 143 -7.30 20.38 8.81
N ALA A 144 -6.74 21.14 9.75
CA ALA A 144 -6.95 20.91 11.18
C ALA A 144 -8.41 20.94 11.57
N ARG A 145 -9.19 21.85 10.96
CA ARG A 145 -10.63 21.93 11.16
C ARG A 145 -11.36 20.74 10.56
N GLU A 146 -11.02 20.35 9.33
CA GLU A 146 -11.65 19.23 8.63
C GLU A 146 -11.39 17.90 9.34
N ILE A 147 -10.18 17.73 9.87
CA ILE A 147 -9.82 16.57 10.69
C ILE A 147 -10.63 16.49 11.99
N ALA A 148 -10.82 17.61 12.69
CA ALA A 148 -11.37 17.60 14.03
C ALA A 148 -12.88 17.83 14.09
N GLU A 149 -13.44 18.52 13.10
CA GLU A 149 -14.81 19.05 13.14
C GLU A 149 -15.65 18.63 11.92
N PRO A 150 -15.57 17.36 11.46
CA PRO A 150 -16.38 16.93 10.31
C PRO A 150 -17.87 17.08 10.61
N ALA A 151 -18.62 17.48 9.60
CA ALA A 151 -20.06 17.74 9.74
C ALA A 151 -20.86 16.45 9.98
N PHE A 152 -20.46 15.32 9.37
CA PHE A 152 -21.21 14.08 9.40
C PHE A 152 -22.71 14.28 9.17
N ALA A 153 -23.06 15.09 8.15
CA ALA A 153 -24.44 15.45 7.86
C ALA A 153 -25.26 14.22 7.46
N PRO A 154 -26.42 13.93 8.10
CA PRO A 154 -27.20 12.71 7.84
C PRO A 154 -27.67 12.58 6.39
N ALA A 155 -28.09 13.69 5.75
CA ALA A 155 -28.52 13.68 4.35
C ALA A 155 -27.37 13.35 3.38
N VAL A 156 -26.17 13.86 3.67
CA VAL A 156 -24.96 13.54 2.89
C VAL A 156 -24.61 12.07 3.06
N TRP A 157 -24.65 11.55 4.29
CA TRP A 157 -24.40 10.12 4.54
C TRP A 157 -25.43 9.24 3.80
N ALA A 158 -26.71 9.58 3.79
CA ALA A 158 -27.72 8.83 3.06
C ALA A 158 -27.38 8.71 1.58
N ARG A 159 -27.02 9.84 0.94
CA ARG A 159 -26.57 9.88 -0.47
C ARG A 159 -25.31 9.06 -0.72
N GLU A 160 -24.26 9.24 0.09
CA GLU A 160 -22.99 8.55 -0.10
C GLU A 160 -23.13 7.04 0.16
N ARG A 161 -23.95 6.62 1.12
CA ARG A 161 -24.25 5.21 1.38
C ARG A 161 -24.92 4.54 0.18
N GLU A 162 -25.87 5.21 -0.47
CA GLU A 162 -26.49 4.71 -1.70
C GLU A 162 -25.46 4.57 -2.82
N ARG A 163 -24.60 5.59 -2.99
CA ARG A 163 -23.52 5.56 -3.98
C ARG A 163 -22.50 4.44 -3.71
N MET A 164 -22.08 4.24 -2.47
CA MET A 164 -21.21 3.13 -2.08
C MET A 164 -21.88 1.76 -2.34
N SER A 165 -23.17 1.64 -2.01
CA SER A 165 -23.92 0.40 -2.24
C SER A 165 -24.06 0.09 -3.72
N ALA A 166 -24.34 1.11 -4.55
CA ALA A 166 -24.39 0.98 -6.00
C ALA A 166 -23.04 0.57 -6.60
N ALA A 167 -21.95 1.18 -6.12
CA ALA A 167 -20.59 0.83 -6.54
C ALA A 167 -20.22 -0.63 -6.19
N ILE A 168 -20.63 -1.12 -5.02
CA ILE A 168 -20.46 -2.53 -4.65
C ILE A 168 -21.26 -3.42 -5.61
N ALA A 169 -22.54 -3.12 -5.84
CA ALA A 169 -23.39 -3.89 -6.75
C ALA A 169 -22.83 -3.92 -8.17
N GLU A 170 -22.38 -2.78 -8.69
CA GLU A 170 -21.72 -2.66 -10.00
C GLU A 170 -20.43 -3.49 -10.05
N SER A 171 -19.58 -3.42 -9.04
CA SER A 171 -18.33 -4.18 -9.00
C SER A 171 -18.58 -5.70 -9.13
N LEU A 172 -19.67 -6.20 -8.56
CA LEU A 172 -20.05 -7.63 -8.61
C LEU A 172 -20.60 -8.06 -9.97
N THR A 173 -20.79 -7.15 -10.92
CA THR A 173 -21.08 -7.49 -12.32
C THR A 173 -19.82 -7.88 -13.12
N ARG A 174 -18.65 -7.82 -12.49
CA ARG A 174 -17.35 -8.15 -13.11
C ARG A 174 -16.70 -9.35 -12.40
N PRO A 175 -16.11 -10.31 -13.14
CA PRO A 175 -15.59 -11.55 -12.56
C PRO A 175 -14.39 -11.33 -11.64
N GLY A 176 -13.54 -10.31 -11.90
CA GLY A 176 -12.37 -10.00 -11.07
C GLY A 176 -12.72 -9.65 -9.63
N PRO A 177 -13.57 -8.63 -9.37
CA PRO A 177 -14.05 -8.31 -8.03
C PRO A 177 -14.76 -9.45 -7.32
N VAL A 178 -15.54 -10.27 -8.05
CA VAL A 178 -16.18 -11.48 -7.49
C VAL A 178 -15.11 -12.46 -7.01
N ALA A 179 -14.06 -12.70 -7.82
CA ALA A 179 -12.95 -13.57 -7.46
C ALA A 179 -12.18 -13.05 -6.24
N GLN A 180 -11.86 -11.76 -6.21
CA GLN A 180 -11.12 -11.14 -5.08
C GLN A 180 -11.90 -11.24 -3.76
N ARG A 181 -13.22 -10.99 -3.79
CA ARG A 181 -14.08 -11.09 -2.62
C ARG A 181 -14.16 -12.51 -2.09
N ALA A 182 -14.40 -13.48 -2.97
CA ALA A 182 -14.45 -14.91 -2.59
C ALA A 182 -13.09 -15.36 -2.04
N PHE A 183 -12.00 -14.94 -2.66
CA PHE A 183 -10.65 -15.24 -2.23
C PHE A 183 -10.33 -14.66 -0.85
N GLY A 184 -10.61 -13.37 -0.62
CA GLY A 184 -10.41 -12.73 0.68
C GLY A 184 -11.19 -13.42 1.79
N ALA A 185 -12.47 -13.72 1.57
CA ALA A 185 -13.29 -14.43 2.53
C ALA A 185 -12.75 -15.83 2.87
N ALA A 186 -12.27 -16.57 1.87
CA ALA A 186 -11.74 -17.92 2.06
C ALA A 186 -10.36 -17.94 2.70
N VAL A 187 -9.46 -17.01 2.30
CA VAL A 187 -8.09 -16.93 2.84
C VAL A 187 -8.08 -16.49 4.29
N TYR A 188 -8.88 -15.50 4.65
CA TYR A 188 -8.87 -14.92 5.99
C TYR A 188 -9.91 -15.52 6.94
N GLY A 189 -10.91 -16.27 6.41
CA GLY A 189 -11.99 -16.86 7.22
C GLY A 189 -12.70 -15.80 8.05
N GLY A 190 -12.76 -16.01 9.38
CA GLY A 190 -13.40 -15.06 10.30
C GLY A 190 -12.57 -13.83 10.65
N HIS A 191 -11.31 -13.74 10.22
CA HIS A 191 -10.45 -12.59 10.50
C HIS A 191 -10.97 -11.32 9.82
N PRO A 192 -10.86 -10.14 10.47
CA PRO A 192 -11.35 -8.87 9.89
C PRO A 192 -10.81 -8.51 8.50
N TYR A 193 -9.62 -8.97 8.13
CA TYR A 193 -9.05 -8.73 6.79
C TYR A 193 -9.87 -9.32 5.65
N GLY A 194 -10.69 -10.34 5.90
CA GLY A 194 -11.57 -10.95 4.92
C GLY A 194 -12.99 -10.37 4.87
N ARG A 195 -13.23 -9.29 5.61
CA ARG A 195 -14.57 -8.67 5.69
C ARG A 195 -14.70 -7.52 4.71
N ASP A 196 -15.42 -7.74 3.64
CA ASP A 196 -15.80 -6.69 2.71
C ASP A 196 -17.09 -6.00 3.13
N ALA A 197 -17.21 -4.71 2.82
CA ALA A 197 -18.47 -4.00 2.92
C ALA A 197 -19.54 -4.61 2.02
N THR A 198 -20.78 -4.59 2.49
CA THR A 198 -21.97 -5.00 1.76
C THR A 198 -23.03 -3.91 1.83
N PRO A 199 -24.03 -3.88 0.93
CA PRO A 199 -25.17 -2.98 1.08
C PRO A 199 -25.84 -3.08 2.44
N GLN A 200 -25.93 -4.30 3.00
CA GLN A 200 -26.53 -4.56 4.32
C GLN A 200 -25.66 -3.99 5.45
N SER A 201 -24.34 -4.21 5.42
CA SER A 201 -23.44 -3.64 6.44
C SER A 201 -23.39 -2.12 6.37
N LEU A 202 -23.40 -1.54 5.15
CA LEU A 202 -23.50 -0.08 4.96
C LEU A 202 -24.82 0.49 5.48
N ALA A 203 -25.94 -0.21 5.30
CA ALA A 203 -27.25 0.19 5.83
C ALA A 203 -27.28 0.19 7.37
N ALA A 204 -26.49 -0.63 8.02
CA ALA A 204 -26.37 -0.69 9.48
C ALA A 204 -25.48 0.42 10.08
N ILE A 205 -24.69 1.13 9.26
CA ILE A 205 -23.83 2.22 9.71
C ILE A 205 -24.64 3.49 9.92
N THR A 206 -24.50 4.08 11.11
CA THR A 206 -25.13 5.34 11.48
C THR A 206 -24.11 6.48 11.60
N VAL A 207 -24.57 7.71 11.56
CA VAL A 207 -23.74 8.89 11.86
C VAL A 207 -23.14 8.80 13.28
N ALA A 208 -23.86 8.21 14.23
CA ALA A 208 -23.36 8.01 15.59
C ALA A 208 -22.15 7.06 15.62
N ASP A 209 -22.15 6.02 14.78
CA ASP A 209 -21.02 5.09 14.66
C ASP A 209 -19.76 5.77 14.11
N MET A 210 -19.91 6.58 13.05
CA MET A 210 -18.80 7.36 12.48
C MET A 210 -18.23 8.36 13.47
N LYS A 211 -19.09 9.08 14.20
CA LYS A 211 -18.66 9.98 15.29
C LYS A 211 -17.94 9.23 16.41
N ALA A 212 -18.42 8.06 16.79
CA ALA A 212 -17.78 7.22 17.79
C ALA A 212 -16.39 6.76 17.37
N LEU A 213 -16.26 6.25 16.11
CA LEU A 213 -14.96 5.87 15.56
C LEU A 213 -13.99 7.07 15.52
N HIS A 214 -14.45 8.23 15.01
CA HIS A 214 -13.66 9.45 14.96
C HIS A 214 -13.16 9.86 16.36
N GLN A 215 -14.04 9.91 17.37
CA GLN A 215 -13.67 10.31 18.72
C GLN A 215 -12.74 9.33 19.44
N GLN A 216 -12.89 8.03 19.17
CA GLN A 216 -12.12 6.99 19.85
C GLN A 216 -10.75 6.77 19.22
N ALA A 217 -10.66 6.81 17.90
CA ALA A 217 -9.46 6.44 17.16
C ALA A 217 -8.60 7.63 16.76
N LEU A 218 -9.21 8.79 16.42
CA LEU A 218 -8.48 9.97 15.95
C LEU A 218 -8.13 10.90 17.13
N ALA A 219 -7.23 10.44 18.01
CA ALA A 219 -6.67 11.26 19.07
C ALA A 219 -5.23 11.66 18.72
N ALA A 220 -4.79 12.86 19.13
CA ALA A 220 -3.47 13.38 18.81
C ALA A 220 -2.34 12.43 19.19
N CYS A 221 -2.41 11.82 20.38
CA CYS A 221 -1.42 10.86 20.90
C CYS A 221 -1.34 9.53 20.09
N ARG A 222 -2.27 9.27 19.18
CA ARG A 222 -2.28 8.08 18.31
C ARG A 222 -1.77 8.37 16.90
N ALA A 223 -1.60 9.66 16.58
CA ALA A 223 -1.24 10.08 15.24
C ALA A 223 0.22 9.71 14.90
N LYS A 224 0.41 9.14 13.74
CA LYS A 224 1.70 9.03 13.07
C LYS A 224 1.69 10.02 11.90
N VAL A 225 2.50 11.06 11.99
CA VAL A 225 2.54 12.16 11.02
C VAL A 225 3.79 12.04 10.18
N SER A 226 3.64 11.91 8.89
CA SER A 226 4.73 11.88 7.91
C SER A 226 4.68 13.16 7.09
N LEU A 227 5.81 13.88 6.96
CA LEU A 227 5.92 15.11 6.19
C LEU A 227 7.10 15.00 5.23
N VAL A 228 6.89 15.45 4.00
CA VAL A 228 7.94 15.57 2.98
C VAL A 228 7.76 16.90 2.26
N GLY A 229 8.79 17.72 2.19
CA GLY A 229 8.69 18.99 1.47
C GLY A 229 9.77 20.01 1.76
N SER A 230 9.59 21.19 1.16
CA SER A 230 10.52 22.34 1.28
C SER A 230 10.21 23.15 2.53
N ILE A 231 10.42 22.56 3.70
CA ILE A 231 10.26 23.16 5.03
C ILE A 231 11.39 22.71 5.95
N THR A 232 11.57 23.39 7.09
CA THR A 232 12.52 22.97 8.11
C THR A 232 11.90 21.96 9.08
N ARG A 233 12.75 21.32 9.90
CA ARG A 233 12.31 20.40 10.96
C ARG A 233 11.39 21.09 11.98
N GLU A 234 11.74 22.34 12.35
CA GLU A 234 10.94 23.14 13.30
C GLU A 234 9.56 23.44 12.72
N GLN A 235 9.51 23.84 11.44
CA GLN A 235 8.24 24.05 10.73
C GLN A 235 7.43 22.75 10.63
N ALA A 236 8.08 21.61 10.39
CA ALA A 236 7.39 20.30 10.35
C ALA A 236 6.74 19.99 11.71
N GLY A 237 7.45 20.28 12.81
CA GLY A 237 6.91 20.13 14.18
C GLY A 237 5.71 21.04 14.46
N ASP A 238 5.81 22.33 14.09
CA ASP A 238 4.72 23.31 14.24
C ASP A 238 3.50 22.91 13.42
N ILE A 239 3.68 22.57 12.14
CA ILE A 239 2.59 22.13 11.26
C ILE A 239 1.91 20.90 11.81
N ALA A 240 2.65 19.87 12.23
CA ALA A 240 2.09 18.66 12.81
C ALA A 240 1.30 18.96 14.10
N ALA A 241 1.84 19.82 14.98
CA ALA A 241 1.14 20.26 16.19
C ALA A 241 -0.17 20.98 15.87
N ARG A 242 -0.17 21.89 14.90
CA ARG A 242 -1.37 22.65 14.47
C ARG A 242 -2.42 21.77 13.82
N LEU A 243 -2.03 20.82 12.97
CA LEU A 243 -2.95 19.85 12.37
C LEU A 243 -3.69 19.02 13.41
N LEU A 244 -3.03 18.70 14.53
CA LEU A 244 -3.57 17.86 15.61
C LEU A 244 -4.16 18.64 16.79
N ALA A 245 -4.02 19.98 16.80
CA ALA A 245 -4.33 20.83 17.97
C ALA A 245 -5.80 20.72 18.45
N ARG A 246 -6.72 20.47 17.53
CA ARG A 246 -8.16 20.39 17.81
C ARG A 246 -8.65 18.96 18.10
N LEU A 247 -7.80 17.95 17.91
CA LEU A 247 -8.10 16.57 18.29
C LEU A 247 -7.98 16.37 19.81
N PRO A 248 -8.65 15.36 20.39
CA PRO A 248 -8.43 14.99 21.77
C PRO A 248 -6.95 14.75 22.06
N GLN A 249 -6.38 15.52 23.00
CA GLN A 249 -4.93 15.48 23.32
C GLN A 249 -4.52 14.28 24.17
N SER A 250 -5.47 13.71 24.93
CA SER A 250 -5.29 12.47 25.68
C SER A 250 -6.55 11.63 25.53
N GLY A 251 -6.40 10.36 25.31
CA GLY A 251 -7.52 9.43 25.22
C GLY A 251 -8.27 9.34 26.56
N LYS A 252 -9.06 10.36 26.89
CA LYS A 252 -10.03 10.32 27.97
C LYS A 252 -11.19 9.43 27.55
N ASN A 253 -11.02 8.12 27.52
CA ASN A 253 -12.13 7.19 27.41
C ASN A 253 -11.81 5.83 28.06
N GLY A 254 -11.43 5.87 29.32
CA GLY A 254 -11.68 4.76 30.20
C GLY A 254 -12.56 5.27 31.34
N LYS A 255 -13.64 4.60 31.68
CA LYS A 255 -14.49 4.86 32.86
C LYS A 255 -13.72 4.93 34.21
N ASN A 256 -12.41 4.81 34.20
CA ASN A 256 -11.50 4.75 35.33
C ASN A 256 -10.40 5.81 35.33
N GLY A 257 -10.55 6.97 34.65
CA GLY A 257 -9.82 8.21 34.96
C GLY A 257 -8.29 8.14 35.19
N LYS A 258 -7.60 7.07 34.85
CA LYS A 258 -6.12 6.99 34.94
C LYS A 258 -5.51 7.60 33.71
N ASN A 259 -5.12 8.87 33.81
CA ASN A 259 -4.29 9.55 32.82
C ASN A 259 -3.00 8.74 32.62
N GLY A 260 -2.73 8.33 31.38
CA GLY A 260 -1.40 7.89 30.97
C GLY A 260 -0.41 9.02 31.29
N LYS A 261 0.73 8.69 31.87
CA LYS A 261 1.80 9.68 32.07
C LYS A 261 2.29 10.15 30.72
N ASN A 262 2.46 11.46 30.54
CA ASN A 262 3.14 12.10 29.41
C ASN A 262 2.51 11.92 28.01
N GLY A 263 1.21 12.22 27.84
CA GLY A 263 0.60 12.27 26.50
C GLY A 263 0.32 10.89 25.86
N GLU A 264 0.52 9.77 26.56
CA GLU A 264 0.25 8.44 26.04
C GLU A 264 -1.25 8.14 26.00
N CYS A 265 -1.69 7.55 24.91
CA CYS A 265 -3.03 7.02 24.75
C CYS A 265 -3.14 5.59 25.31
N ALA A 266 -4.26 5.27 25.94
CA ALA A 266 -4.57 3.88 26.26
C ALA A 266 -4.56 3.00 25.00
N PRO A 267 -4.02 1.77 25.04
CA PRO A 267 -3.97 0.91 23.86
C PRO A 267 -5.38 0.60 23.33
N LEU A 268 -5.50 0.50 22.02
CA LEU A 268 -6.74 0.02 21.39
C LEU A 268 -6.88 -1.50 21.60
N PRO A 269 -8.11 -2.03 21.55
CA PRO A 269 -8.33 -3.48 21.65
C PRO A 269 -7.47 -4.24 20.65
N ALA A 270 -6.89 -5.36 21.08
CA ALA A 270 -6.09 -6.20 20.20
C ALA A 270 -6.96 -6.82 19.11
N VAL A 271 -6.42 -6.88 17.88
CA VAL A 271 -6.98 -7.65 16.78
C VAL A 271 -6.29 -9.02 16.78
N PRO A 272 -7.01 -10.13 16.64
CA PRO A 272 -6.39 -11.46 16.62
C PRO A 272 -5.48 -11.63 15.38
N GLU A 273 -4.57 -12.60 15.44
CA GLU A 273 -3.75 -12.95 14.28
C GLU A 273 -4.55 -13.74 13.25
N VAL A 274 -4.14 -13.63 11.97
CA VAL A 274 -4.72 -14.42 10.89
C VAL A 274 -4.37 -15.90 11.09
N PRO A 275 -5.36 -16.80 11.21
CA PRO A 275 -5.07 -18.22 11.37
C PRO A 275 -4.56 -18.83 10.04
N PRO A 276 -3.65 -19.83 10.10
CA PRO A 276 -3.24 -20.56 8.90
C PRO A 276 -4.42 -21.41 8.37
N LEU A 277 -4.41 -21.66 7.06
CA LEU A 277 -5.37 -22.59 6.43
C LEU A 277 -5.08 -24.02 6.89
N LYS A 278 -6.16 -24.76 7.18
CA LYS A 278 -6.06 -26.17 7.65
C LYS A 278 -6.03 -27.17 6.49
N LYS A 279 -6.69 -26.86 5.37
CA LYS A 279 -6.82 -27.71 4.18
C LYS A 279 -6.94 -26.86 2.92
N ALA A 280 -6.67 -27.48 1.77
CA ALA A 280 -6.99 -26.87 0.49
C ALA A 280 -8.52 -26.76 0.30
N GLU A 281 -8.90 -25.72 -0.41
CA GLU A 281 -10.29 -25.49 -0.82
C GLU A 281 -10.31 -24.99 -2.26
N GLN A 282 -11.26 -25.48 -3.06
CA GLN A 282 -11.54 -24.93 -4.38
C GLN A 282 -12.97 -24.39 -4.42
N ILE A 283 -13.10 -23.15 -4.90
CA ILE A 283 -14.36 -22.43 -4.99
C ILE A 283 -14.57 -22.06 -6.46
N ASP A 284 -15.54 -22.73 -7.09
CA ASP A 284 -15.91 -22.50 -8.47
C ASP A 284 -17.18 -21.64 -8.51
N ILE A 285 -17.08 -20.44 -9.06
CA ILE A 285 -18.19 -19.48 -9.17
C ILE A 285 -18.55 -19.33 -10.64
N PRO A 286 -19.72 -19.85 -11.06
CA PRO A 286 -20.22 -19.66 -12.42
C PRO A 286 -20.44 -18.17 -12.71
N PHE A 287 -19.82 -17.68 -13.78
CA PHE A 287 -19.94 -16.29 -14.20
C PHE A 287 -19.88 -16.19 -15.72
N GLN A 288 -20.78 -15.41 -16.31
CA GLN A 288 -20.82 -15.15 -17.75
C GLN A 288 -19.69 -14.14 -18.11
N SER A 289 -18.59 -14.64 -18.64
CA SER A 289 -17.45 -13.80 -19.05
C SER A 289 -16.67 -14.49 -20.19
N ALA A 290 -15.92 -13.71 -20.96
CA ALA A 290 -15.05 -14.23 -22.01
C ALA A 290 -13.83 -14.98 -21.46
N GLN A 291 -13.41 -14.63 -20.24
CA GLN A 291 -12.24 -15.20 -19.57
C GLN A 291 -12.61 -15.74 -18.20
N THR A 292 -11.89 -16.77 -17.78
CA THR A 292 -11.94 -17.30 -16.40
C THR A 292 -10.86 -16.64 -15.58
N HIS A 293 -11.24 -16.07 -14.43
CA HIS A 293 -10.34 -15.51 -13.42
C HIS A 293 -9.98 -16.58 -12.39
N VAL A 294 -8.70 -16.69 -12.12
CA VAL A 294 -8.17 -17.65 -11.15
C VAL A 294 -7.34 -16.92 -10.11
N LEU A 295 -7.61 -17.23 -8.84
CA LEU A 295 -6.78 -16.82 -7.70
C LEU A 295 -6.42 -18.07 -6.88
N ILE A 296 -5.12 -18.20 -6.56
CA ILE A 296 -4.60 -19.30 -5.72
C ILE A 296 -3.82 -18.66 -4.58
N GLY A 297 -4.07 -19.02 -3.33
CA GLY A 297 -3.28 -18.45 -2.24
C GLY A 297 -3.69 -18.85 -0.85
N GLN A 298 -3.08 -18.19 0.12
CA GLN A 298 -3.21 -18.43 1.56
C GLN A 298 -2.79 -17.17 2.34
N PRO A 299 -2.95 -17.11 3.68
CA PRO A 299 -2.24 -16.14 4.50
C PRO A 299 -0.72 -16.22 4.27
N GLY A 300 -0.08 -15.09 4.07
CA GLY A 300 1.37 -14.98 3.83
C GLY A 300 2.12 -14.61 5.11
N HIS A 301 2.69 -13.39 5.14
CA HIS A 301 3.51 -12.93 6.26
C HIS A 301 3.14 -11.49 6.70
N LYS A 302 3.61 -11.12 7.90
CA LYS A 302 3.52 -9.75 8.41
C LYS A 302 4.60 -8.87 7.79
N ARG A 303 4.40 -7.55 7.82
CA ARG A 303 5.44 -6.60 7.40
C ARG A 303 6.69 -6.68 8.28
N SER A 304 6.54 -7.04 9.54
CA SER A 304 7.64 -7.22 10.50
C SER A 304 8.33 -8.57 10.44
N ASP A 305 7.97 -9.44 9.49
CA ASP A 305 8.61 -10.76 9.35
C ASP A 305 10.11 -10.61 9.04
N PRO A 306 11.00 -11.34 9.74
CA PRO A 306 12.44 -11.26 9.52
C PRO A 306 12.85 -11.68 8.10
N ASP A 307 12.07 -12.57 7.46
CA ASP A 307 12.33 -13.04 6.09
C ASP A 307 11.74 -12.11 5.02
N TYR A 308 11.30 -10.89 5.38
CA TYR A 308 10.66 -9.95 4.46
C TYR A 308 11.45 -9.77 3.15
N PHE A 309 12.76 -9.55 3.22
CA PHE A 309 13.57 -9.33 2.02
C PHE A 309 13.75 -10.61 1.19
N ALA A 310 13.90 -11.77 1.83
CA ALA A 310 13.95 -13.05 1.14
C ALA A 310 12.63 -13.34 0.40
N LEU A 311 11.49 -13.06 1.04
CA LEU A 311 10.17 -13.20 0.44
C LEU A 311 9.93 -12.17 -0.68
N LEU A 312 10.40 -10.94 -0.54
CA LEU A 312 10.32 -9.89 -1.56
C LEU A 312 11.09 -10.29 -2.83
N VAL A 313 12.38 -10.65 -2.67
CA VAL A 313 13.25 -11.05 -3.80
C VAL A 313 12.75 -12.36 -4.43
N GLY A 314 12.36 -13.33 -3.61
CA GLY A 314 11.81 -14.60 -4.10
C GLY A 314 10.50 -14.43 -4.87
N ASN A 315 9.61 -13.53 -4.40
CA ASN A 315 8.37 -13.23 -5.10
C ASN A 315 8.64 -12.55 -6.46
N HIS A 316 9.64 -11.69 -6.54
CA HIS A 316 10.04 -11.06 -7.81
C HIS A 316 10.43 -12.13 -8.85
N VAL A 317 11.17 -13.16 -8.45
CA VAL A 317 11.51 -14.32 -9.32
C VAL A 317 10.29 -15.16 -9.66
N LEU A 318 9.38 -15.41 -8.70
CA LEU A 318 8.24 -16.29 -8.90
C LEU A 318 7.19 -15.69 -9.85
N GLY A 319 6.75 -14.46 -9.58
CA GLY A 319 5.66 -13.84 -10.33
C GLY A 319 5.49 -12.34 -10.05
N GLY A 320 6.49 -11.68 -9.44
CA GLY A 320 6.46 -10.25 -9.14
C GLY A 320 7.00 -9.37 -10.27
N ASP A 321 7.53 -9.97 -11.33
CA ASP A 321 7.97 -9.29 -12.56
C ASP A 321 7.07 -9.72 -13.71
N ASP A 322 6.54 -8.73 -14.45
CA ASP A 322 5.61 -8.96 -15.53
C ASP A 322 6.26 -9.49 -16.82
N VAL A 323 7.59 -9.52 -16.89
CA VAL A 323 8.34 -9.88 -18.11
C VAL A 323 9.15 -11.15 -17.94
N ALA A 324 9.86 -11.33 -16.81
CA ALA A 324 10.88 -12.35 -16.66
C ALA A 324 10.62 -13.36 -15.52
N SER A 325 9.42 -13.35 -14.89
CA SER A 325 9.13 -14.27 -13.80
C SER A 325 8.85 -15.70 -14.26
N ARG A 326 9.00 -16.68 -13.33
CA ARG A 326 8.73 -18.10 -13.62
C ARG A 326 7.30 -18.36 -14.03
N LEU A 327 6.32 -17.67 -13.42
CA LEU A 327 4.91 -17.80 -13.79
C LEU A 327 4.66 -17.31 -15.22
N ILE A 328 5.22 -16.16 -15.59
CA ILE A 328 5.12 -15.64 -16.96
C ILE A 328 5.74 -16.63 -17.95
N TYR A 329 6.96 -17.09 -17.69
CA TYR A 329 7.63 -18.03 -18.59
C TYR A 329 6.84 -19.32 -18.80
N GLU A 330 6.39 -19.98 -17.72
CA GLU A 330 5.73 -21.29 -17.80
C GLU A 330 4.29 -21.23 -18.28
N ILE A 331 3.56 -20.13 -17.97
CA ILE A 331 2.13 -19.99 -18.28
C ILE A 331 1.92 -19.27 -19.61
N ARG A 332 2.61 -18.13 -19.82
CA ARG A 332 2.44 -17.29 -21.00
C ARG A 332 3.35 -17.77 -22.17
N GLU A 333 4.67 -17.73 -21.97
CA GLU A 333 5.61 -17.90 -23.07
C GLU A 333 5.63 -19.34 -23.58
N LYS A 334 5.74 -20.31 -22.68
CA LYS A 334 5.89 -21.72 -23.05
C LYS A 334 4.57 -22.39 -23.44
N ARG A 335 3.42 -21.95 -22.92
CA ARG A 335 2.13 -22.63 -23.11
C ARG A 335 1.00 -21.77 -23.66
N GLY A 336 1.13 -20.46 -23.71
CA GLY A 336 0.09 -19.55 -24.22
C GLY A 336 -1.24 -19.62 -23.43
N LEU A 337 -1.20 -20.03 -22.16
CA LEU A 337 -2.39 -20.23 -21.35
C LEU A 337 -3.01 -18.92 -20.82
N SER A 338 -2.19 -17.88 -20.62
CA SER A 338 -2.65 -16.59 -20.12
C SER A 338 -1.77 -15.49 -20.68
N TYR A 339 -2.32 -14.28 -20.83
CA TYR A 339 -1.53 -13.09 -21.18
C TYR A 339 -0.66 -12.62 -20.01
N GLY A 340 -1.14 -12.77 -18.78
CA GLY A 340 -0.43 -12.41 -17.57
C GLY A 340 -0.66 -13.43 -16.46
N ALA A 341 0.39 -13.71 -15.69
CA ALA A 341 0.34 -14.51 -14.47
C ALA A 341 1.29 -13.90 -13.46
N TYR A 342 0.79 -13.59 -12.28
CA TYR A 342 1.55 -12.88 -11.26
C TYR A 342 1.44 -13.56 -9.89
N SER A 343 2.42 -13.32 -9.03
CA SER A 343 2.32 -13.61 -7.61
C SER A 343 2.56 -12.35 -6.78
N HIS A 344 1.89 -12.27 -5.64
CA HIS A 344 1.98 -11.11 -4.77
C HIS A 344 1.85 -11.49 -3.31
N PHE A 345 2.73 -10.94 -2.45
CA PHE A 345 2.54 -10.87 -1.02
C PHE A 345 1.99 -9.48 -0.64
N GLN A 346 1.03 -9.45 0.25
CA GLN A 346 0.45 -8.21 0.80
C GLN A 346 0.79 -8.08 2.29
N PRO A 347 2.07 -7.87 2.65
CA PRO A 347 2.46 -7.82 4.05
C PRO A 347 1.82 -6.63 4.76
N ALA A 348 1.18 -6.89 5.91
CA ALA A 348 0.45 -5.92 6.71
C ALA A 348 0.82 -6.06 8.20
N LEU A 349 0.11 -5.42 9.12
CA LEU A 349 0.35 -5.59 10.56
C LEU A 349 0.09 -7.04 11.03
N HIS A 350 -0.90 -7.71 10.43
CA HIS A 350 -1.10 -9.15 10.53
C HIS A 350 -0.68 -9.83 9.23
N ALA A 351 -0.68 -11.16 9.19
CA ALA A 351 -0.31 -11.89 7.98
C ALA A 351 -1.28 -11.55 6.83
N GLY A 352 -0.82 -10.74 5.90
CA GLY A 352 -1.55 -10.45 4.67
C GLY A 352 -1.48 -11.62 3.70
N ALA A 353 -2.30 -11.62 2.65
CA ALA A 353 -2.37 -12.74 1.73
C ALA A 353 -1.11 -12.87 0.85
N PHE A 354 -0.74 -14.12 0.56
CA PHE A 354 -0.04 -14.49 -0.66
C PHE A 354 -1.06 -14.92 -1.70
N SER A 355 -0.92 -14.45 -2.94
CA SER A 355 -1.80 -14.84 -4.03
C SER A 355 -1.03 -15.03 -5.34
N ILE A 356 -1.45 -16.01 -6.14
CA ILE A 356 -1.17 -16.12 -7.57
C ILE A 356 -2.46 -15.76 -8.29
N GLY A 357 -2.39 -14.88 -9.29
CA GLY A 357 -3.51 -14.46 -10.10
C GLY A 357 -3.23 -14.63 -11.59
N LEU A 358 -4.23 -15.07 -12.34
CA LEU A 358 -4.20 -15.14 -13.79
C LEU A 358 -5.61 -15.08 -14.39
N GLN A 359 -5.66 -14.76 -15.69
CA GLN A 359 -6.89 -14.80 -16.50
C GLN A 359 -6.63 -15.67 -17.72
N THR A 360 -7.52 -16.59 -18.03
CA THR A 360 -7.34 -17.56 -19.10
C THR A 360 -8.64 -17.86 -19.84
N ARG A 361 -8.54 -18.52 -20.98
CA ARG A 361 -9.73 -19.04 -21.68
C ARG A 361 -10.42 -20.10 -20.82
N PRO A 362 -11.77 -20.18 -20.83
CA PRO A 362 -12.51 -21.11 -19.99
C PRO A 362 -12.07 -22.57 -20.13
N ASN A 363 -11.84 -23.03 -21.36
CA ASN A 363 -11.40 -24.39 -21.65
C ASN A 363 -9.94 -24.70 -21.25
N GLN A 364 -9.17 -23.71 -20.85
CA GLN A 364 -7.77 -23.84 -20.40
C GLN A 364 -7.60 -23.63 -18.90
N ALA A 365 -8.66 -23.27 -18.18
CA ALA A 365 -8.57 -22.88 -16.76
C ALA A 365 -7.97 -24.00 -15.89
N ALA A 366 -8.42 -25.24 -16.06
CA ALA A 366 -7.90 -26.38 -15.30
C ALA A 366 -6.39 -26.59 -15.53
N GLN A 367 -5.93 -26.51 -16.79
CA GLN A 367 -4.51 -26.62 -17.14
C GLN A 367 -3.70 -25.47 -16.56
N ALA A 368 -4.20 -24.23 -16.64
CA ALA A 368 -3.53 -23.06 -16.10
C ALA A 368 -3.35 -23.13 -14.57
N VAL A 369 -4.40 -23.57 -13.85
CA VAL A 369 -4.34 -23.85 -12.40
C VAL A 369 -3.29 -24.91 -12.07
N GLN A 370 -3.29 -26.01 -12.81
CA GLN A 370 -2.33 -27.10 -12.61
C GLN A 370 -0.88 -26.60 -12.80
N VAL A 371 -0.60 -25.87 -13.89
CA VAL A 371 0.73 -25.33 -14.18
C VAL A 371 1.16 -24.33 -13.09
N ALA A 372 0.27 -23.40 -12.69
CA ALA A 372 0.56 -22.44 -11.64
C ALA A 372 0.94 -23.12 -10.32
N ARG A 373 0.19 -24.16 -9.91
CA ARG A 373 0.49 -24.97 -8.72
C ARG A 373 1.79 -25.71 -8.83
N GLN A 374 2.12 -26.30 -9.99
CA GLN A 374 3.40 -26.99 -10.24
C GLN A 374 4.57 -26.02 -10.14
N VAL A 375 4.47 -24.84 -10.74
CA VAL A 375 5.50 -23.79 -10.67
C VAL A 375 5.75 -23.38 -9.21
N LEU A 376 4.66 -23.10 -8.46
CA LEU A 376 4.75 -22.74 -7.05
C LEU A 376 5.41 -23.84 -6.21
N GLN A 377 4.93 -25.08 -6.34
CA GLN A 377 5.50 -26.24 -5.60
C GLN A 377 6.96 -26.45 -5.91
N ALA A 378 7.35 -26.33 -7.19
CA ALA A 378 8.75 -26.44 -7.60
C ALA A 378 9.58 -25.30 -6.99
N PHE A 379 9.05 -24.06 -6.98
CA PHE A 379 9.74 -22.92 -6.39
C PHE A 379 9.94 -23.05 -4.88
N VAL A 380 8.93 -23.47 -4.15
CA VAL A 380 9.03 -23.72 -2.69
C VAL A 380 10.07 -24.79 -2.37
N ARG A 381 10.15 -25.86 -3.18
CA ARG A 381 11.11 -26.95 -2.95
C ARG A 381 12.54 -26.58 -3.34
N GLN A 382 12.73 -25.86 -4.44
CA GLN A 382 14.05 -25.67 -5.07
C GLN A 382 14.64 -24.28 -4.81
N GLY A 383 13.81 -23.25 -4.63
CA GLY A 383 14.20 -21.85 -4.63
C GLY A 383 14.53 -21.31 -6.03
N PRO A 384 15.10 -20.11 -6.13
CA PRO A 384 15.59 -19.54 -7.38
C PRO A 384 16.93 -20.16 -7.78
N THR A 385 17.28 -20.09 -9.07
CA THR A 385 18.69 -20.27 -9.51
C THR A 385 19.48 -19.01 -9.21
N GLU A 386 20.82 -19.11 -9.14
CA GLU A 386 21.68 -17.94 -8.93
C GLU A 386 21.50 -16.87 -10.03
N ALA A 387 21.29 -17.28 -11.27
CA ALA A 387 21.04 -16.36 -12.37
C ALA A 387 19.71 -15.60 -12.18
N GLN A 388 18.64 -16.28 -11.77
CA GLN A 388 17.34 -15.67 -11.48
C GLN A 388 17.43 -14.73 -10.27
N LEU A 389 18.12 -15.17 -9.22
CA LEU A 389 18.35 -14.36 -8.03
C LEU A 389 19.10 -13.07 -8.37
N LYS A 390 20.18 -13.18 -9.14
CA LYS A 390 20.97 -12.02 -9.58
C LYS A 390 20.10 -11.04 -10.39
N ALA A 391 19.39 -11.52 -11.39
CA ALA A 391 18.53 -10.68 -12.22
C ALA A 391 17.44 -9.96 -11.40
N ALA A 392 16.81 -10.65 -10.43
CA ALA A 392 15.82 -10.07 -9.54
C ALA A 392 16.41 -8.96 -8.66
N LYS A 393 17.60 -9.17 -8.10
CA LYS A 393 18.31 -8.18 -7.30
C LYS A 393 18.69 -6.96 -8.14
N ASP A 394 19.28 -7.16 -9.31
CA ASP A 394 19.68 -6.09 -10.22
C ASP A 394 18.47 -5.21 -10.59
N ASN A 395 17.32 -5.81 -10.89
CA ASN A 395 16.08 -5.11 -11.21
C ASN A 395 15.54 -4.32 -10.00
N LEU A 396 15.44 -4.97 -8.83
CA LEU A 396 14.94 -4.35 -7.61
C LEU A 396 15.82 -3.18 -7.14
N ILE A 397 17.14 -3.33 -7.19
CA ILE A 397 18.12 -2.30 -6.79
C ILE A 397 18.13 -1.17 -7.82
N GLY A 398 18.18 -1.51 -9.12
CA GLY A 398 18.16 -0.50 -10.19
C GLY A 398 16.89 0.35 -10.21
N GLY A 399 15.74 -0.25 -9.90
CA GLY A 399 14.45 0.43 -9.81
C GLY A 399 14.21 1.17 -8.48
N PHE A 400 15.10 1.04 -7.48
CA PHE A 400 14.83 1.58 -6.15
C PHE A 400 14.74 3.11 -6.11
N ALA A 401 15.59 3.81 -6.86
CA ALA A 401 15.59 5.28 -6.92
C ALA A 401 14.25 5.84 -7.44
N LEU A 402 13.58 5.12 -8.35
CA LEU A 402 12.26 5.52 -8.89
C LEU A 402 11.14 5.49 -7.84
N ARG A 403 11.37 4.84 -6.70
CA ARG A 403 10.42 4.84 -5.57
C ARG A 403 10.44 6.12 -4.75
N MET A 404 11.35 7.05 -5.06
CA MET A 404 11.56 8.30 -4.33
C MET A 404 11.71 9.49 -5.29
N ASP A 405 11.19 9.37 -6.50
CA ASP A 405 11.33 10.35 -7.60
C ASP A 405 10.49 11.62 -7.42
N SER A 406 9.56 11.61 -6.47
CA SER A 406 8.69 12.74 -6.16
C SER A 406 8.40 12.83 -4.66
N ASN A 407 7.94 14.00 -4.19
CA ASN A 407 7.51 14.15 -2.79
C ASN A 407 6.43 13.14 -2.42
N ALA A 408 5.50 12.85 -3.32
CA ALA A 408 4.42 11.88 -3.07
C ALA A 408 4.96 10.46 -2.91
N SER A 409 5.91 10.05 -3.77
CA SER A 409 6.57 8.74 -3.69
C SER A 409 7.41 8.63 -2.42
N LEU A 410 8.20 9.67 -2.10
CA LEU A 410 8.98 9.71 -0.86
C LEU A 410 8.08 9.70 0.38
N LEU A 411 6.96 10.46 0.39
CA LEU A 411 5.98 10.45 1.48
C LEU A 411 5.40 9.06 1.70
N ALA A 412 5.12 8.31 0.62
CA ALA A 412 4.63 6.94 0.73
C ALA A 412 5.66 6.03 1.43
N GLN A 413 6.97 6.20 1.15
CA GLN A 413 8.02 5.46 1.86
C GLN A 413 8.14 5.90 3.33
N VAL A 414 8.16 7.20 3.61
CA VAL A 414 8.23 7.74 4.98
C VAL A 414 7.03 7.26 5.81
N SER A 415 5.81 7.31 5.25
CA SER A 415 4.62 6.84 5.96
C SER A 415 4.61 5.32 6.17
N ASN A 416 5.18 4.54 5.23
CA ASN A 416 5.36 3.10 5.40
C ASN A 416 6.36 2.77 6.53
N ILE A 417 7.45 3.53 6.62
CA ILE A 417 8.44 3.43 7.71
C ILE A 417 7.77 3.75 9.05
N ALA A 418 7.09 4.89 9.11
CA ALA A 418 6.36 5.36 10.28
C ALA A 418 5.31 4.34 10.75
N TRP A 419 4.50 3.84 9.82
CA TRP A 419 3.41 2.92 10.13
C TRP A 419 3.90 1.59 10.69
N ASN A 420 4.92 1.03 10.07
CA ASN A 420 5.45 -0.29 10.43
C ASN A 420 6.55 -0.26 11.50
N GLY A 421 6.92 0.93 12.01
CA GLY A 421 7.98 1.06 13.00
C GLY A 421 9.36 0.63 12.49
N LEU A 422 9.63 0.88 11.21
CA LEU A 422 10.92 0.53 10.60
C LEU A 422 12.00 1.52 11.02
N PRO A 423 13.29 1.14 10.97
CA PRO A 423 14.41 2.04 11.29
C PRO A 423 14.41 3.30 10.43
N GLY A 424 14.90 4.44 10.96
CA GLY A 424 15.00 5.70 10.22
C GLY A 424 15.91 5.63 8.99
N ASP A 425 16.93 4.77 9.03
CA ASP A 425 17.87 4.48 7.94
C ASP A 425 17.39 3.40 6.96
N TYR A 426 16.11 3.02 7.04
CA TYR A 426 15.56 1.93 6.24
C TYR A 426 15.77 2.13 4.73
N LEU A 427 15.63 3.35 4.22
CA LEU A 427 15.85 3.64 2.80
C LEU A 427 17.33 3.52 2.42
N ASP A 428 18.25 3.91 3.30
CA ASP A 428 19.70 3.83 3.06
C ASP A 428 20.21 2.38 3.09
N THR A 429 19.53 1.53 3.85
CA THR A 429 19.91 0.12 4.03
C THR A 429 19.18 -0.85 3.11
N TRP A 430 18.10 -0.40 2.45
CA TRP A 430 17.20 -1.26 1.68
C TRP A 430 17.90 -2.03 0.55
N THR A 431 18.71 -1.34 -0.25
CA THR A 431 19.45 -1.98 -1.36
C THR A 431 20.44 -3.01 -0.85
N ARG A 432 21.14 -2.71 0.23
CA ARG A 432 22.05 -3.65 0.89
C ARG A 432 21.31 -4.87 1.44
N GLN A 433 20.13 -4.70 2.02
CA GLN A 433 19.30 -5.82 2.49
C GLN A 433 18.87 -6.73 1.34
N VAL A 434 18.50 -6.15 0.19
CA VAL A 434 18.21 -6.94 -1.03
C VAL A 434 19.45 -7.65 -1.53
N GLU A 435 20.59 -6.98 -1.56
CA GLU A 435 21.86 -7.53 -2.04
C GLU A 435 22.34 -8.73 -1.21
N GLN A 436 22.12 -8.72 0.09
CA GLN A 436 22.51 -9.78 1.02
C GLN A 436 21.68 -11.07 0.91
N VAL A 437 20.49 -11.03 0.32
CA VAL A 437 19.62 -12.21 0.19
C VAL A 437 20.30 -13.30 -0.64
N SER A 438 20.38 -14.51 -0.13
CA SER A 438 20.87 -15.69 -0.84
C SER A 438 19.74 -16.57 -1.39
N ALA A 439 20.05 -17.48 -2.32
CA ALA A 439 19.09 -18.45 -2.82
C ALA A 439 18.60 -19.40 -1.72
N SER A 440 19.45 -19.72 -0.75
CA SER A 440 19.08 -20.51 0.43
C SER A 440 18.11 -19.76 1.33
N ASP A 441 18.27 -18.44 1.54
CA ASP A 441 17.33 -17.63 2.33
C ASP A 441 15.96 -17.61 1.69
N VAL A 442 15.89 -17.39 0.36
CA VAL A 442 14.64 -17.44 -0.39
C VAL A 442 13.96 -18.80 -0.25
N LYS A 443 14.70 -19.89 -0.46
CA LYS A 443 14.15 -21.24 -0.33
C LYS A 443 13.63 -21.51 1.08
N ALA A 444 14.39 -21.17 2.11
CA ALA A 444 13.99 -21.35 3.51
C ALA A 444 12.75 -20.52 3.86
N ALA A 445 12.71 -19.24 3.49
CA ALA A 445 11.60 -18.35 3.73
C ALA A 445 10.30 -18.82 3.06
N PHE A 446 10.39 -19.22 1.78
CA PHE A 446 9.23 -19.74 1.05
C PHE A 446 8.71 -21.06 1.63
N ALA A 447 9.60 -21.98 2.00
CA ALA A 447 9.22 -23.24 2.64
C ALA A 447 8.60 -23.05 4.03
N ARG A 448 9.04 -22.03 4.78
CA ARG A 448 8.46 -21.67 6.08
C ARG A 448 7.06 -21.06 5.95
N VAL A 449 6.89 -20.15 4.98
CA VAL A 449 5.68 -19.32 4.89
C VAL A 449 4.59 -19.99 4.04
N LEU A 450 4.94 -20.68 2.96
CA LEU A 450 3.96 -21.21 2.01
C LEU A 450 3.73 -22.71 2.15
N GLN A 451 2.45 -23.09 2.13
CA GLN A 451 1.97 -24.47 2.19
C GLN A 451 1.06 -24.74 0.96
N PRO A 452 1.64 -24.99 -0.23
CA PRO A 452 0.88 -25.08 -1.49
C PRO A 452 -0.26 -26.09 -1.46
N GLU A 453 -0.11 -27.15 -0.64
CA GLU A 453 -1.12 -28.21 -0.46
C GLU A 453 -2.35 -27.76 0.33
N ARG A 454 -2.30 -26.60 0.98
CA ARG A 454 -3.42 -26.06 1.79
C ARG A 454 -4.06 -24.81 1.20
N MET A 455 -3.59 -24.36 0.04
CA MET A 455 -4.05 -23.10 -0.55
C MET A 455 -5.48 -23.19 -1.06
N VAL A 456 -6.20 -22.07 -0.90
CA VAL A 456 -7.47 -21.82 -1.57
C VAL A 456 -7.24 -21.59 -3.05
N THR A 457 -8.15 -22.10 -3.88
CA THR A 457 -8.23 -21.78 -5.31
C THR A 457 -9.63 -21.28 -5.60
N VAL A 458 -9.74 -20.05 -6.11
CA VAL A 458 -11.01 -19.47 -6.57
C VAL A 458 -10.98 -19.37 -8.09
N ILE A 459 -12.03 -19.88 -8.71
CA ILE A 459 -12.20 -19.89 -10.17
C ILE A 459 -13.54 -19.22 -10.47
N VAL A 460 -13.51 -18.11 -11.20
CA VAL A 460 -14.72 -17.36 -11.61
C VAL A 460 -14.78 -17.28 -13.12
N GLY A 461 -15.78 -17.90 -13.73
CA GLY A 461 -15.92 -17.95 -15.18
C GLY A 461 -17.07 -18.84 -15.64
N PRO A 462 -17.23 -19.01 -16.96
CA PRO A 462 -18.26 -19.88 -17.51
C PRO A 462 -18.09 -21.33 -17.06
N LYS A 463 -19.21 -22.04 -16.86
CA LYS A 463 -19.17 -23.50 -16.68
C LYS A 463 -18.68 -24.14 -17.97
N THR A 464 -17.52 -24.77 -17.94
CA THR A 464 -17.07 -25.63 -19.06
C THR A 464 -17.79 -26.96 -19.01
N LYS A 465 -18.39 -27.39 -20.11
CA LYS A 465 -18.90 -28.76 -20.23
C LYS A 465 -17.70 -29.72 -20.26
N ALA A 466 -17.78 -30.82 -19.57
CA ALA A 466 -16.71 -31.84 -19.50
C ALA A 466 -16.23 -32.38 -20.87
N ALA A 467 -16.98 -32.14 -21.96
CA ALA A 467 -16.61 -32.53 -23.32
C ALA A 467 -15.55 -31.63 -23.97
N ASP A 468 -15.47 -30.33 -23.58
CA ASP A 468 -14.52 -29.37 -24.19
C ASP A 468 -13.07 -29.59 -23.72
N THR A 469 -12.87 -30.32 -22.64
CA THR A 469 -11.52 -30.60 -22.10
C THR A 469 -10.80 -31.73 -22.86
N ALA A 470 -11.50 -32.61 -23.56
CA ALA A 470 -10.91 -33.70 -24.34
C ALA A 470 -10.36 -33.25 -25.72
N ASP A 471 -10.98 -32.23 -26.31
CA ASP A 471 -10.54 -31.68 -27.60
C ASP A 471 -9.30 -30.75 -27.45
N ALA A 472 -9.17 -30.05 -26.32
CA ALA A 472 -7.99 -29.23 -26.05
C ALA A 472 -6.71 -30.06 -25.86
N ALA A 473 -6.82 -31.28 -25.38
CA ALA A 473 -5.69 -32.21 -25.25
C ALA A 473 -5.23 -32.81 -26.61
N ARG A 474 -6.10 -32.81 -27.62
CA ARG A 474 -5.80 -33.30 -28.98
C ARG A 474 -5.24 -32.22 -29.91
N ALA A 475 -5.40 -30.93 -29.60
CA ALA A 475 -4.97 -29.81 -30.43
C ALA A 475 -3.57 -29.26 -30.08
N ALA A 476 -2.78 -29.95 -29.24
CA ALA A 476 -1.39 -29.58 -29.02
C ALA A 476 -0.55 -30.02 -30.24
N PRO A 477 0.09 -29.12 -31.00
CA PRO A 477 0.98 -29.51 -32.08
C PRO A 477 2.20 -30.25 -31.47
N ALA A 478 2.49 -31.41 -32.00
CA ALA A 478 3.75 -32.12 -31.79
C ALA A 478 4.87 -31.29 -32.45
N HIS A 479 5.69 -30.65 -31.64
CA HIS A 479 6.99 -30.09 -32.03
C HIS A 479 8.04 -30.42 -30.97
#